data_8a65ae6a2ef755fe904296545138dcdd
#
_entry.id   8a65ae6a2ef755fe904296545138dcdd
#
_cell.length_a   1.000
_cell.length_b   1.000
_cell.length_c   1.000
_cell.angle_alpha   90.00
_cell.angle_beta   90.00
_cell.angle_gamma   90.00
#
_symmetry.space_group_name_H-M   'P 1'
#
loop_
_entity.id
_entity.type
_entity.pdbx_description
1 polymer ?
#
loop_
_entity_poly.entity_id
_entity_poly.type
_entity_poly.pdbx_seq_one_letter_code
_entity_poly.pdbx_strand_id
1 'polypeptide(L)'
;MKIAVTSASGKLGASIVKHLVDLIEKDNVIGIARTPEKAKHLGVEIRKGDYNNRKDFNSALKGVDKILLVSGMDEPQKRIEQHRNVIEAAKNNGVQKIVYTSIIGSETGTAFSPVVNSNRQTEEDVRNSGLDYIIGRNGIYIEPDLEYIDTYVKEGEIRNCAADGKCGYTSREELGFAYAQMLNNDHLDGNTYNLLGEAITQAQLAAYINEV
;
A
#
# COMPACT_ATOMS: atom_id res chain seq x y z
N MET A 1 -18.17 12.81 4.07
CA MET A 1 -17.30 11.69 4.48
C MET A 1 -15.89 12.00 3.97
N LYS A 2 -14.89 12.06 4.86
CA LYS A 2 -13.50 12.37 4.50
C LYS A 2 -12.63 11.11 4.56
N ILE A 3 -11.85 10.89 3.51
CA ILE A 3 -10.95 9.72 3.37
C ILE A 3 -9.49 10.20 3.35
N ALA A 4 -8.66 9.66 4.23
CA ALA A 4 -7.25 9.98 4.30
C ALA A 4 -6.37 8.83 3.75
N VAL A 5 -5.33 9.17 3.00
CA VAL A 5 -4.33 8.23 2.48
C VAL A 5 -2.96 8.60 3.03
N THR A 6 -2.35 7.69 3.79
CA THR A 6 -0.98 7.88 4.30
C THR A 6 0.05 7.68 3.20
N SER A 7 1.28 8.17 3.43
CA SER A 7 2.37 8.10 2.43
C SER A 7 1.98 8.65 1.05
N ALA A 8 1.13 9.67 1.00
CA ALA A 8 0.61 10.25 -0.24
C ALA A 8 1.69 10.79 -1.19
N SER A 9 2.89 11.11 -0.70
CA SER A 9 4.03 11.50 -1.54
C SER A 9 4.76 10.31 -2.19
N GLY A 10 4.42 9.07 -1.83
CA GLY A 10 4.99 7.85 -2.41
C GLY A 10 4.23 7.40 -3.67
N LYS A 11 4.86 6.56 -4.51
CA LYS A 11 4.27 6.10 -5.79
C LYS A 11 2.89 5.45 -5.60
N LEU A 12 2.73 4.50 -4.65
CA LEU A 12 1.44 3.84 -4.39
C LEU A 12 0.41 4.79 -3.76
N GLY A 13 0.80 5.55 -2.72
CA GLY A 13 -0.10 6.50 -2.07
C GLY A 13 -0.64 7.56 -3.03
N ALA A 14 0.20 8.06 -3.93
CA ALA A 14 -0.20 9.01 -4.97
C ALA A 14 -1.20 8.39 -5.97
N SER A 15 -0.96 7.14 -6.40
CA SER A 15 -1.89 6.40 -7.27
C SER A 15 -3.26 6.22 -6.61
N ILE A 16 -3.28 5.83 -5.33
CA ILE A 16 -4.54 5.68 -4.58
C ILE A 16 -5.30 7.01 -4.47
N VAL A 17 -4.60 8.12 -4.15
CA VAL A 17 -5.22 9.46 -4.11
C VAL A 17 -5.84 9.82 -5.45
N LYS A 18 -5.13 9.59 -6.55
CA LYS A 18 -5.61 9.86 -7.91
C LYS A 18 -6.92 9.11 -8.20
N HIS A 19 -6.95 7.79 -7.96
CA HIS A 19 -8.16 6.99 -8.18
C HIS A 19 -9.31 7.34 -7.22
N LEU A 20 -9.01 7.78 -5.98
CA LEU A 20 -10.06 8.27 -5.09
C LEU A 20 -10.72 9.55 -5.61
N VAL A 21 -9.95 10.47 -6.16
CA VAL A 21 -10.48 11.73 -6.75
C VAL A 21 -11.38 11.44 -7.95
N ASP A 22 -11.18 10.31 -8.66
CA ASP A 22 -12.06 9.89 -9.75
C ASP A 22 -13.38 9.26 -9.23
N LEU A 23 -13.43 8.82 -7.98
CA LEU A 23 -14.59 8.14 -7.38
C LEU A 23 -15.43 9.03 -6.46
N ILE A 24 -14.80 9.99 -5.80
CA ILE A 24 -15.46 10.88 -4.82
C ILE A 24 -15.00 12.31 -5.01
N GLU A 25 -15.76 13.25 -4.45
CA GLU A 25 -15.40 14.66 -4.49
C GLU A 25 -14.00 14.90 -3.90
N LYS A 26 -13.16 15.60 -4.61
CA LYS A 26 -11.77 15.92 -4.29
C LYS A 26 -11.61 16.54 -2.89
N ASP A 27 -12.54 17.36 -2.44
CA ASP A 27 -12.52 18.02 -1.14
C ASP A 27 -12.76 17.03 0.03
N ASN A 28 -13.15 15.80 -0.29
CA ASN A 28 -13.29 14.69 0.63
C ASN A 28 -12.04 13.80 0.70
N VAL A 29 -11.01 14.05 -0.12
CA VAL A 29 -9.77 13.28 -0.13
C VAL A 29 -8.65 14.06 0.55
N ILE A 30 -7.96 13.41 1.47
CA ILE A 30 -6.83 13.97 2.23
C ILE A 30 -5.60 13.11 1.99
N GLY A 31 -4.52 13.73 1.52
CA GLY A 31 -3.21 13.09 1.51
C GLY A 31 -2.45 13.36 2.81
N ILE A 32 -1.84 12.33 3.40
CA ILE A 32 -0.94 12.49 4.56
C ILE A 32 0.48 12.16 4.13
N ALA A 33 1.41 13.09 4.34
CA ALA A 33 2.81 12.93 3.98
C ALA A 33 3.74 13.50 5.06
N ARG A 34 4.91 12.85 5.24
CA ARG A 34 5.96 13.35 6.13
C ARG A 34 6.46 14.74 5.70
N THR A 35 6.56 14.95 4.40
CA THR A 35 6.94 16.21 3.76
C THR A 35 5.80 16.65 2.85
N PRO A 36 4.84 17.46 3.32
CA PRO A 36 3.63 17.84 2.58
C PRO A 36 3.91 18.43 1.19
N GLU A 37 5.00 19.19 1.04
CA GLU A 37 5.37 19.85 -0.22
C GLU A 37 5.53 18.85 -1.38
N LYS A 38 6.00 17.63 -1.08
CA LYS A 38 6.18 16.57 -2.08
C LYS A 38 4.87 15.97 -2.59
N ALA A 39 3.75 16.22 -1.92
CA ALA A 39 2.43 15.71 -2.30
C ALA A 39 1.49 16.80 -2.85
N LYS A 40 1.87 18.07 -2.84
CA LYS A 40 1.02 19.20 -3.29
C LYS A 40 0.51 19.06 -4.72
N HIS A 41 1.28 18.39 -5.58
CA HIS A 41 0.90 18.14 -6.97
C HIS A 41 -0.36 17.29 -7.14
N LEU A 42 -0.78 16.57 -6.09
CA LEU A 42 -2.00 15.75 -6.09
C LEU A 42 -3.29 16.59 -6.08
N GLY A 43 -3.17 17.89 -5.74
CA GLY A 43 -4.29 18.83 -5.81
C GLY A 43 -5.40 18.61 -4.78
N VAL A 44 -5.19 17.78 -3.74
CA VAL A 44 -6.08 17.56 -2.59
C VAL A 44 -5.52 18.24 -1.34
N GLU A 45 -6.30 18.25 -0.25
CA GLU A 45 -5.79 18.68 1.07
C GLU A 45 -4.63 17.78 1.50
N ILE A 46 -3.46 18.37 1.82
CA ILE A 46 -2.30 17.62 2.29
C ILE A 46 -2.02 17.99 3.74
N ARG A 47 -1.98 16.97 4.59
CA ARG A 47 -1.65 17.10 6.02
C ARG A 47 -0.28 16.46 6.32
N LYS A 48 0.41 17.03 7.33
CA LYS A 48 1.66 16.44 7.82
C LYS A 48 1.37 15.20 8.66
N GLY A 49 2.13 14.09 8.40
CA GLY A 49 2.11 12.90 9.24
C GLY A 49 3.40 12.11 9.07
N ASP A 50 4.15 11.96 10.16
CA ASP A 50 5.32 11.10 10.25
C ASP A 50 4.96 9.85 11.07
N TYR A 51 5.20 8.67 10.53
CA TYR A 51 4.94 7.40 11.22
C TYR A 51 5.67 7.27 12.57
N ASN A 52 6.80 7.95 12.73
CA ASN A 52 7.52 8.00 14.01
C ASN A 52 6.86 8.95 15.03
N ASN A 53 5.86 9.74 14.64
CA ASN A 53 5.26 10.76 15.49
C ASN A 53 3.75 10.61 15.59
N ARG A 54 3.28 9.94 16.65
CA ARG A 54 1.85 9.75 16.92
C ARG A 54 1.08 11.08 17.03
N LYS A 55 1.72 12.17 17.51
CA LYS A 55 1.06 13.48 17.62
C LYS A 55 0.72 14.06 16.24
N ASP A 56 1.59 13.85 15.25
CA ASP A 56 1.32 14.27 13.87
C ASP A 56 0.04 13.60 13.37
N PHE A 57 -0.12 12.28 13.57
CA PHE A 57 -1.32 11.56 13.14
C PHE A 57 -2.57 11.92 13.94
N ASN A 58 -2.46 12.17 15.25
CA ASN A 58 -3.59 12.69 16.02
C ASN A 58 -4.11 14.03 15.48
N SER A 59 -3.24 14.84 14.92
CA SER A 59 -3.63 16.10 14.27
C SER A 59 -4.14 15.87 12.84
N ALA A 60 -3.46 15.04 12.08
CA ALA A 60 -3.77 14.79 10.68
C ALA A 60 -5.12 14.08 10.48
N LEU A 61 -5.57 13.28 11.46
CA LEU A 61 -6.80 12.49 11.38
C LEU A 61 -8.03 13.20 11.94
N LYS A 62 -7.95 14.47 12.35
CA LYS A 62 -9.13 15.22 12.79
C LYS A 62 -10.17 15.33 11.67
N GLY A 63 -11.39 14.85 11.97
CA GLY A 63 -12.51 14.88 11.04
C GLY A 63 -12.35 13.94 9.84
N VAL A 64 -11.52 12.90 9.95
CA VAL A 64 -11.37 11.82 8.97
C VAL A 64 -12.29 10.66 9.35
N ASP A 65 -13.07 10.17 8.38
CA ASP A 65 -13.99 9.05 8.59
C ASP A 65 -13.31 7.71 8.26
N LYS A 66 -12.51 7.66 7.19
CA LYS A 66 -11.82 6.44 6.73
C LYS A 66 -10.35 6.73 6.45
N ILE A 67 -9.48 5.77 6.75
CA ILE A 67 -8.04 5.89 6.50
C ILE A 67 -7.50 4.70 5.71
N LEU A 68 -6.58 4.99 4.79
CA LEU A 68 -5.70 3.98 4.22
C LEU A 68 -4.31 4.10 4.84
N LEU A 69 -3.87 3.02 5.49
CA LEU A 69 -2.53 2.84 6.03
C LEU A 69 -1.65 2.14 5.00
N VAL A 70 -0.82 2.90 4.31
CA VAL A 70 0.22 2.34 3.42
C VAL A 70 1.37 1.81 4.27
N SER A 71 1.79 0.57 4.05
CA SER A 71 2.88 -0.05 4.79
C SER A 71 4.18 0.75 4.70
N GLY A 72 4.83 0.97 5.84
CA GLY A 72 6.13 1.64 5.92
C GLY A 72 7.27 0.78 5.36
N MET A 73 8.41 1.42 5.11
CA MET A 73 9.61 0.76 4.53
C MET A 73 10.75 0.61 5.55
N ASP A 74 10.53 0.99 6.80
CA ASP A 74 11.52 0.80 7.87
C ASP A 74 11.70 -0.69 8.23
N GLU A 75 12.69 -0.98 9.09
CA GLU A 75 12.94 -2.32 9.61
C GLU A 75 11.67 -2.91 10.26
N PRO A 76 11.49 -4.25 10.22
CA PRO A 76 10.25 -4.90 10.60
C PRO A 76 9.71 -4.48 11.97
N GLN A 77 10.54 -4.46 13.01
CA GLN A 77 10.10 -4.09 14.35
C GLN A 77 9.65 -2.63 14.44
N LYS A 78 10.44 -1.72 13.89
CA LYS A 78 10.11 -0.29 13.85
C LYS A 78 8.86 -0.01 13.04
N ARG A 79 8.66 -0.74 11.94
CA ARG A 79 7.44 -0.66 11.12
C ARG A 79 6.19 -1.00 11.91
N ILE A 80 6.21 -2.04 12.75
CA ILE A 80 5.09 -2.39 13.62
C ILE A 80 4.73 -1.22 14.55
N GLU A 81 5.73 -0.62 15.20
CA GLU A 81 5.52 0.53 16.10
C GLU A 81 4.95 1.73 15.34
N GLN A 82 5.46 2.01 14.16
CA GLN A 82 4.97 3.08 13.27
C GLN A 82 3.51 2.87 12.88
N HIS A 83 3.14 1.66 12.48
CA HIS A 83 1.75 1.35 12.13
C HIS A 83 0.82 1.45 13.34
N ARG A 84 1.25 1.00 14.53
CA ARG A 84 0.50 1.19 15.78
C ARG A 84 0.26 2.65 16.10
N ASN A 85 1.22 3.55 15.83
CA ASN A 85 1.02 4.99 15.99
C ASN A 85 -0.16 5.51 15.16
N VAL A 86 -0.32 5.02 13.94
CA VAL A 86 -1.43 5.40 13.04
C VAL A 86 -2.75 4.79 13.50
N ILE A 87 -2.76 3.48 13.83
CA ILE A 87 -3.95 2.76 14.29
C ILE A 87 -4.53 3.43 15.55
N GLU A 88 -3.68 3.69 16.55
CA GLU A 88 -4.10 4.36 17.77
C GLU A 88 -4.57 5.80 17.55
N ALA A 89 -3.94 6.54 16.64
CA ALA A 89 -4.39 7.88 16.28
C ALA A 89 -5.75 7.83 15.56
N ALA A 90 -6.00 6.82 14.72
CA ALA A 90 -7.29 6.60 14.08
C ALA A 90 -8.39 6.34 15.12
N LYS A 91 -8.15 5.45 16.07
CA LYS A 91 -9.08 5.19 17.20
C LYS A 91 -9.39 6.46 17.99
N ASN A 92 -8.35 7.22 18.38
CA ASN A 92 -8.49 8.43 19.18
C ASN A 92 -9.29 9.55 18.47
N ASN A 93 -9.32 9.56 17.14
CA ASN A 93 -10.05 10.53 16.33
C ASN A 93 -11.43 10.04 15.87
N GLY A 94 -11.85 8.83 16.27
CA GLY A 94 -13.15 8.29 15.89
C GLY A 94 -13.24 7.90 14.41
N VAL A 95 -12.11 7.58 13.78
CA VAL A 95 -12.09 7.00 12.43
C VAL A 95 -12.90 5.71 12.45
N GLN A 96 -13.76 5.52 11.46
CA GLN A 96 -14.67 4.37 11.41
C GLN A 96 -14.02 3.16 10.75
N LYS A 97 -13.22 3.38 9.69
CA LYS A 97 -12.67 2.31 8.85
C LYS A 97 -11.18 2.50 8.56
N ILE A 98 -10.42 1.41 8.63
CA ILE A 98 -9.02 1.35 8.23
C ILE A 98 -8.81 0.33 7.11
N VAL A 99 -8.20 0.76 6.01
CA VAL A 99 -7.72 -0.12 4.94
C VAL A 99 -6.20 -0.21 5.05
N TYR A 100 -5.64 -1.43 5.04
CA TYR A 100 -4.20 -1.64 5.21
C TYR A 100 -3.57 -2.30 3.99
N THR A 101 -2.42 -1.79 3.54
CA THR A 101 -1.64 -2.41 2.48
C THR A 101 -0.62 -3.39 3.09
N SER A 102 -0.93 -4.68 3.04
CA SER A 102 -0.06 -5.78 3.41
C SER A 102 0.64 -6.37 2.18
N ILE A 103 1.31 -7.50 2.33
CA ILE A 103 1.95 -8.22 1.23
C ILE A 103 1.57 -9.70 1.21
N ILE A 104 1.59 -10.30 0.03
CA ILE A 104 1.58 -11.75 -0.15
C ILE A 104 2.92 -12.32 0.33
N GLY A 105 2.91 -13.55 0.79
CA GLY A 105 4.11 -14.29 1.12
C GLY A 105 3.88 -15.37 2.15
N SER A 106 4.81 -16.30 2.20
CA SER A 106 4.92 -17.32 3.25
C SER A 106 5.44 -16.68 4.54
N GLU A 107 4.91 -17.11 5.68
CA GLU A 107 5.24 -16.52 6.99
C GLU A 107 6.59 -17.00 7.51
N THR A 108 7.07 -18.15 7.06
CA THR A 108 8.33 -18.75 7.52
C THR A 108 9.13 -19.34 6.37
N GLY A 109 10.43 -19.48 6.55
CA GLY A 109 11.31 -20.20 5.61
C GLY A 109 11.66 -19.45 4.33
N THR A 110 11.43 -18.13 4.25
CA THR A 110 11.78 -17.29 3.10
C THR A 110 12.69 -16.13 3.50
N ALA A 111 13.44 -15.57 2.56
CA ALA A 111 14.26 -14.38 2.79
C ALA A 111 13.43 -13.15 3.22
N PHE A 112 12.15 -13.12 2.84
CA PHE A 112 11.20 -12.04 3.18
C PHE A 112 10.44 -12.29 4.48
N SER A 113 10.66 -13.41 5.19
CA SER A 113 9.91 -13.77 6.39
C SER A 113 9.84 -12.64 7.44
N PRO A 114 10.92 -11.92 7.80
CA PRO A 114 10.82 -10.83 8.76
C PRO A 114 9.89 -9.69 8.30
N VAL A 115 9.90 -9.39 7.00
CA VAL A 115 9.01 -8.38 6.40
C VAL A 115 7.57 -8.89 6.41
N VAL A 116 7.34 -10.14 5.99
CA VAL A 116 6.01 -10.77 6.01
C VAL A 116 5.47 -10.82 7.42
N ASN A 117 6.25 -11.27 8.40
CA ASN A 117 5.83 -11.35 9.79
C ASN A 117 5.43 -9.99 10.37
N SER A 118 6.16 -8.92 10.05
CA SER A 118 5.79 -7.56 10.48
C SER A 118 4.47 -7.08 9.85
N ASN A 119 4.19 -7.47 8.60
CA ASN A 119 2.91 -7.19 7.98
C ASN A 119 1.78 -8.01 8.64
N ARG A 120 2.00 -9.30 8.95
CA ARG A 120 1.01 -10.14 9.67
C ARG A 120 0.70 -9.58 11.05
N GLN A 121 1.72 -9.10 11.78
CA GLN A 121 1.49 -8.43 13.06
C GLN A 121 0.64 -7.16 12.89
N THR A 122 0.88 -6.37 11.86
CA THR A 122 0.04 -5.20 11.59
C THR A 122 -1.38 -5.60 11.18
N GLU A 123 -1.55 -6.67 10.38
CA GLU A 123 -2.88 -7.21 10.06
C GLU A 123 -3.65 -7.60 11.34
N GLU A 124 -2.97 -8.21 12.31
CA GLU A 124 -3.55 -8.57 13.60
C GLU A 124 -3.91 -7.31 14.41
N ASP A 125 -3.00 -6.33 14.50
CA ASP A 125 -3.25 -5.06 15.18
C ASP A 125 -4.46 -4.32 14.55
N VAL A 126 -4.62 -4.36 13.22
CA VAL A 126 -5.76 -3.79 12.49
C VAL A 126 -7.06 -4.53 12.84
N ARG A 127 -7.08 -5.87 12.79
CA ARG A 127 -8.27 -6.68 13.15
C ARG A 127 -8.71 -6.44 14.58
N ASN A 128 -7.75 -6.24 15.49
CA ASN A 128 -8.01 -6.02 16.93
C ASN A 128 -8.23 -4.54 17.28
N SER A 129 -8.21 -3.63 16.29
CA SER A 129 -8.36 -2.19 16.54
C SER A 129 -9.74 -1.77 17.01
N GLY A 130 -10.77 -2.55 16.69
CA GLY A 130 -12.18 -2.20 16.89
C GLY A 130 -12.75 -1.28 15.80
N LEU A 131 -11.98 -0.99 14.75
CA LEU A 131 -12.44 -0.27 13.56
C LEU A 131 -12.95 -1.28 12.52
N ASP A 132 -13.85 -0.86 11.64
CA ASP A 132 -14.10 -1.61 10.40
C ASP A 132 -12.79 -1.67 9.60
N TYR A 133 -12.53 -2.80 8.94
CA TYR A 133 -11.25 -2.95 8.27
C TYR A 133 -11.34 -3.70 6.93
N ILE A 134 -10.36 -3.42 6.06
CA ILE A 134 -10.02 -4.25 4.90
C ILE A 134 -8.50 -4.38 4.85
N ILE A 135 -8.01 -5.56 4.51
CA ILE A 135 -6.59 -5.84 4.31
C ILE A 135 -6.37 -6.25 2.87
N GLY A 136 -5.52 -5.50 2.15
CA GLY A 136 -5.02 -5.88 0.84
C GLY A 136 -3.62 -6.47 0.96
N ARG A 137 -3.39 -7.69 0.47
CA ARG A 137 -2.06 -8.30 0.37
C ARG A 137 -1.54 -8.13 -1.05
N ASN A 138 -0.65 -7.18 -1.23
CA ASN A 138 -0.07 -6.86 -2.54
C ASN A 138 0.82 -8.00 -3.05
N GLY A 139 0.72 -8.30 -4.33
CA GLY A 139 1.71 -9.04 -5.09
C GLY A 139 3.00 -8.24 -5.27
N ILE A 140 3.93 -8.78 -6.06
CA ILE A 140 5.18 -8.09 -6.39
C ILE A 140 4.89 -7.00 -7.43
N TYR A 141 5.45 -5.82 -7.23
CA TYR A 141 5.30 -4.71 -8.17
C TYR A 141 6.09 -4.99 -9.45
N ILE A 142 5.43 -4.82 -10.60
CA ILE A 142 6.07 -5.01 -11.91
C ILE A 142 7.01 -3.85 -12.28
N GLU A 143 6.79 -2.65 -11.75
CA GLU A 143 7.53 -1.46 -12.17
C GLU A 143 9.06 -1.56 -12.00
N PRO A 144 9.64 -2.23 -10.98
CA PRO A 144 11.08 -2.46 -10.93
C PRO A 144 11.61 -3.20 -12.16
N ASP A 145 10.91 -4.24 -12.64
CA ASP A 145 11.31 -4.95 -13.85
C ASP A 145 11.17 -4.06 -15.08
N LEU A 146 10.11 -3.23 -15.16
CA LEU A 146 9.93 -2.26 -16.26
C LEU A 146 11.05 -1.19 -16.25
N GLU A 147 11.50 -0.74 -15.09
CA GLU A 147 12.62 0.19 -14.96
C GLU A 147 13.98 -0.43 -15.40
N TYR A 148 14.08 -1.77 -15.44
CA TYR A 148 15.27 -2.52 -15.83
C TYR A 148 15.27 -3.03 -17.29
N ILE A 149 14.22 -2.79 -18.08
CA ILE A 149 14.08 -3.31 -19.46
C ILE A 149 15.30 -2.98 -20.31
N ASP A 150 15.77 -1.74 -20.31
CA ASP A 150 16.93 -1.32 -21.11
C ASP A 150 18.20 -2.12 -20.74
N THR A 151 18.34 -2.49 -19.44
CA THR A 151 19.44 -3.33 -18.96
C THR A 151 19.28 -4.75 -19.48
N TYR A 152 18.10 -5.33 -19.38
CA TYR A 152 17.82 -6.68 -19.89
C TYR A 152 18.08 -6.80 -21.39
N VAL A 153 17.63 -5.81 -22.16
CA VAL A 153 17.88 -5.75 -23.61
C VAL A 153 19.36 -5.65 -23.92
N LYS A 154 20.09 -4.79 -23.20
CA LYS A 154 21.55 -4.62 -23.39
C LYS A 154 22.35 -5.87 -23.04
N GLU A 155 21.98 -6.58 -21.99
CA GLU A 155 22.65 -7.79 -21.52
C GLU A 155 22.18 -9.03 -22.29
N GLY A 156 21.02 -8.99 -22.93
CA GLY A 156 20.41 -10.12 -23.65
C GLY A 156 19.88 -11.22 -22.73
N GLU A 157 19.72 -10.91 -21.42
CA GLU A 157 19.29 -11.91 -20.45
C GLU A 157 18.64 -11.26 -19.21
N ILE A 158 17.77 -12.02 -18.53
CA ILE A 158 17.27 -11.73 -17.17
C ILE A 158 17.88 -12.75 -16.22
N ARG A 159 18.79 -12.32 -15.35
CA ARG A 159 19.41 -13.20 -14.35
C ARG A 159 18.55 -13.27 -13.09
N ASN A 160 18.11 -14.46 -12.75
CA ASN A 160 17.32 -14.70 -11.54
C ASN A 160 17.62 -16.09 -10.97
N CYS A 161 17.09 -16.37 -9.77
CA CYS A 161 17.18 -17.67 -9.11
C CYS A 161 15.82 -18.39 -8.98
N ALA A 162 14.82 -17.98 -9.76
CA ALA A 162 13.46 -18.46 -9.60
C ALA A 162 13.19 -19.80 -10.33
N ALA A 163 14.11 -20.24 -11.22
CA ALA A 163 13.88 -21.40 -12.10
C ALA A 163 12.49 -21.30 -12.78
N ASP A 164 11.61 -22.30 -12.59
CA ASP A 164 10.23 -22.30 -13.09
C ASP A 164 9.22 -21.71 -12.10
N GLY A 165 9.71 -21.06 -11.05
CA GLY A 165 8.86 -20.38 -10.06
C GLY A 165 8.05 -19.26 -10.69
N LYS A 166 6.78 -19.18 -10.28
CA LYS A 166 5.85 -18.16 -10.76
C LYS A 166 5.74 -17.03 -9.77
N CYS A 167 5.63 -15.81 -10.28
CA CYS A 167 5.42 -14.59 -9.51
C CYS A 167 4.08 -13.95 -9.86
N GLY A 168 3.27 -13.65 -8.87
CA GLY A 168 2.04 -12.86 -9.04
C GLY A 168 2.39 -11.38 -9.05
N TYR A 169 2.54 -10.82 -10.23
CA TYR A 169 2.78 -9.39 -10.41
C TYR A 169 1.51 -8.56 -10.24
N THR A 170 1.70 -7.31 -9.87
CA THR A 170 0.68 -6.26 -9.88
C THR A 170 1.35 -4.92 -10.11
N SER A 171 0.65 -3.98 -10.70
CA SER A 171 1.13 -2.60 -10.84
C SER A 171 0.64 -1.70 -9.70
N ARG A 172 1.35 -0.61 -9.44
CA ARG A 172 0.89 0.40 -8.48
C ARG A 172 -0.39 1.10 -8.95
N GLU A 173 -0.64 1.13 -10.25
CA GLU A 173 -1.85 1.68 -10.83
C GLU A 173 -3.06 0.78 -10.52
N GLU A 174 -2.97 -0.53 -10.76
CA GLU A 174 -4.01 -1.50 -10.40
C GLU A 174 -4.28 -1.52 -8.89
N LEU A 175 -3.23 -1.47 -8.07
CA LEU A 175 -3.36 -1.36 -6.62
C LEU A 175 -4.02 -0.04 -6.21
N GLY A 176 -3.67 1.07 -6.87
CA GLY A 176 -4.30 2.37 -6.65
C GLY A 176 -5.80 2.31 -6.83
N PHE A 177 -6.24 1.73 -7.95
CA PHE A 177 -7.65 1.49 -8.23
C PHE A 177 -8.31 0.56 -7.21
N ALA A 178 -7.70 -0.59 -6.91
CA ALA A 178 -8.24 -1.57 -5.97
C ALA A 178 -8.44 -0.99 -4.56
N TYR A 179 -7.45 -0.26 -4.04
CA TYR A 179 -7.55 0.37 -2.73
C TYR A 179 -8.56 1.52 -2.69
N ALA A 180 -8.70 2.28 -3.76
CA ALA A 180 -9.74 3.30 -3.86
C ALA A 180 -11.14 2.68 -3.80
N GLN A 181 -11.35 1.54 -4.48
CA GLN A 181 -12.59 0.77 -4.39
C GLN A 181 -12.85 0.22 -2.97
N MET A 182 -11.81 -0.31 -2.30
CA MET A 182 -11.92 -0.81 -0.92
C MET A 182 -12.34 0.29 0.07
N LEU A 183 -11.83 1.50 -0.11
CA LEU A 183 -12.18 2.65 0.72
C LEU A 183 -13.62 3.13 0.48
N ASN A 184 -14.08 3.02 -0.76
CA ASN A 184 -15.41 3.50 -1.17
C ASN A 184 -16.53 2.47 -1.04
N ASN A 185 -16.21 1.19 -0.77
CA ASN A 185 -17.17 0.09 -0.72
C ASN A 185 -17.16 -0.63 0.62
N ASP A 186 -18.18 -0.44 1.44
CA ASP A 186 -18.29 -1.03 2.77
C ASP A 186 -18.73 -2.51 2.76
N HIS A 187 -19.22 -3.01 1.61
CA HIS A 187 -19.52 -4.45 1.47
C HIS A 187 -18.27 -5.35 1.47
N LEU A 188 -17.10 -4.76 1.33
CA LEU A 188 -15.82 -5.46 1.36
C LEU A 188 -15.22 -5.58 2.77
N ASP A 189 -15.83 -4.97 3.78
CA ASP A 189 -15.31 -4.88 5.15
C ASP A 189 -15.14 -6.26 5.82
N GLY A 190 -14.22 -6.34 6.76
CA GLY A 190 -13.91 -7.55 7.53
C GLY A 190 -13.08 -8.59 6.78
N ASN A 191 -12.66 -8.33 5.55
CA ASN A 191 -11.99 -9.30 4.69
C ASN A 191 -10.52 -8.96 4.41
N THR A 192 -9.79 -10.00 3.98
CA THR A 192 -8.42 -9.91 3.47
C THR A 192 -8.42 -10.37 2.02
N TYR A 193 -7.87 -9.55 1.12
CA TYR A 193 -7.84 -9.79 -0.32
C TYR A 193 -6.40 -9.92 -0.82
N ASN A 194 -6.11 -10.92 -1.63
CA ASN A 194 -4.86 -11.01 -2.36
C ASN A 194 -4.96 -10.18 -3.64
N LEU A 195 -4.10 -9.18 -3.77
CA LEU A 195 -4.09 -8.22 -4.88
C LEU A 195 -2.91 -8.52 -5.81
N LEU A 196 -3.14 -9.37 -6.78
CA LEU A 196 -2.15 -9.79 -7.78
C LEU A 196 -2.88 -10.22 -9.06
N GLY A 197 -2.18 -10.11 -10.18
CA GLY A 197 -2.58 -10.69 -11.46
C GLY A 197 -2.25 -12.19 -11.56
N GLU A 198 -2.37 -12.72 -12.76
CA GLU A 198 -1.94 -14.09 -13.04
C GLU A 198 -0.45 -14.27 -12.73
N ALA A 199 -0.12 -15.40 -12.09
CA ALA A 199 1.26 -15.69 -11.76
C ALA A 199 2.01 -16.22 -12.99
N ILE A 200 3.09 -15.52 -13.38
CA ILE A 200 3.93 -15.83 -14.54
C ILE A 200 5.34 -16.23 -14.13
N THR A 201 6.00 -17.02 -14.99
CA THR A 201 7.42 -17.34 -14.85
C THR A 201 8.28 -16.19 -15.37
N GLN A 202 9.59 -16.21 -15.02
CA GLN A 202 10.55 -15.24 -15.57
C GLN A 202 10.75 -15.41 -17.08
N ALA A 203 10.61 -16.63 -17.59
CA ALA A 203 10.63 -16.89 -19.03
C ALA A 203 9.43 -16.26 -19.76
N GLN A 204 8.25 -16.28 -19.15
CA GLN A 204 7.07 -15.60 -19.69
C GLN A 204 7.24 -14.07 -19.64
N LEU A 205 7.81 -13.52 -18.54
CA LEU A 205 8.13 -12.10 -18.47
C LEU A 205 9.09 -11.68 -19.59
N ALA A 206 10.17 -12.46 -19.82
CA ALA A 206 11.11 -12.20 -20.91
C ALA A 206 10.43 -12.26 -22.30
N ALA A 207 9.49 -13.19 -22.50
CA ALA A 207 8.72 -13.25 -23.74
C ALA A 207 7.89 -11.99 -23.96
N TYR A 208 7.18 -11.51 -22.93
CA TYR A 208 6.40 -10.27 -23.02
C TYR A 208 7.27 -9.03 -23.29
N ILE A 209 8.47 -8.96 -22.68
CA ILE A 209 9.42 -7.86 -22.96
C ILE A 209 9.88 -7.87 -24.42
N ASN A 210 10.02 -9.04 -25.04
CA ASN A 210 10.42 -9.16 -26.44
C ASN A 210 9.30 -8.84 -27.45
N GLU A 211 8.04 -8.74 -26.99
CA GLU A 211 6.89 -8.39 -27.83
C GLU A 211 6.68 -6.87 -27.93
N VAL A 212 7.34 -6.07 -27.10
CA VAL A 212 7.20 -4.62 -26.98
C VAL A 212 8.40 -3.92 -27.64
#